data_60f62d0ecfb5836805b1f8c31f394f4a
#
_entry.id   60f62d0ecfb5836805b1f8c31f394f4a
#
_cell.length_a   1.000
_cell.length_b   1.000
_cell.length_c   1.000
_cell.angle_alpha   90.00
_cell.angle_beta   90.00
_cell.angle_gamma   90.00
#
_symmetry.space_group_name_H-M   'P 1'
#
loop_
_entity.id
_entity.type
_entity.pdbx_description
1 polymer ?
#
loop_
_entity_poly.entity_id
_entity_poly.type
_entity_poly.pdbx_seq_one_letter_code
_entity_poly.pdbx_strand_id
1 'polypeptide(L)'
;MASSPRAFALVFFAIAAVGCTQLTTADDAAPPVWQKAHATFYGGADASGTMGGGCGYGDLYSQGYGTRNAALSTALFNDGASCGQCYKIACDRKRAPQWCKPGVTVTITATNFCPPNWDLPSDNGGWCNPPRPHFDMAQPAWEKIGIYSAGIIPVIYQRVPCIKKGGVRFTINGHDYFNLVLVTNVATTGSIKSMDIMGSNSTDWMPMVRNWGANWHSLSYLTGQTLSFRVTNMDGQTLVFKNIVPSGWKFGQTFTSKLQFNALMAAAQDAPSPPTPMAPSPSTDETPPVWLKAHATFYGGADASGTMGGACGYVDLYSQGYGTRNAALSTALFNDGASCGQCYKIACDRKRAPQWCKPGVTVTVTATNFCPPNWNLPSDNGGWCNPPRPHFDMAQPAWEKIGIYRAGIIPVMYQRVPCVKKGGLRFTINGHDYFQLVLVTNVAAAGSIKSMEVMGSNTADWMPMARNWGAQWHSLAYLTGQGLSFRVTNTDDQTLVFTNVVPPGWKFGQTFASKLQFK
;
A
#
# COMPACT_ATOMS: atom_id res chain seq x y z
N MET A 1 8.25 -6.68 -102.42
CA MET A 1 7.47 -5.55 -101.84
C MET A 1 6.80 -6.08 -100.60
N ALA A 2 7.29 -5.83 -99.41
CA ALA A 2 6.61 -5.87 -98.17
C ALA A 2 7.67 -5.74 -97.04
N SER A 3 7.66 -4.65 -96.42
CA SER A 3 8.49 -4.21 -95.30
C SER A 3 8.09 -4.88 -94.00
N SER A 4 9.05 -5.47 -93.29
CA SER A 4 8.90 -5.99 -91.94
C SER A 4 9.28 -4.90 -90.89
N PRO A 5 8.55 -4.74 -89.81
CA PRO A 5 8.93 -3.85 -88.71
C PRO A 5 9.72 -4.65 -87.66
N ARG A 6 10.82 -4.05 -87.23
CA ARG A 6 11.73 -4.52 -86.17
C ARG A 6 11.03 -4.32 -84.81
N ALA A 7 10.99 -5.38 -83.97
CA ALA A 7 10.64 -5.36 -82.58
C ALA A 7 11.86 -4.96 -81.75
N PHE A 8 11.71 -3.88 -80.96
CA PHE A 8 12.64 -3.49 -79.91
C PHE A 8 12.34 -4.28 -78.64
N ALA A 9 13.28 -5.09 -78.18
CA ALA A 9 13.22 -5.74 -76.87
C ALA A 9 13.81 -4.78 -75.81
N LEU A 10 12.97 -4.33 -74.90
CA LEU A 10 13.39 -3.61 -73.68
C LEU A 10 13.81 -4.64 -72.60
N VAL A 11 15.09 -4.66 -72.29
CA VAL A 11 15.65 -5.44 -71.17
C VAL A 11 15.48 -4.61 -69.89
N PHE A 12 14.59 -5.01 -69.00
CA PHE A 12 14.50 -4.47 -67.66
C PHE A 12 15.59 -5.10 -66.77
N PHE A 13 16.58 -4.30 -66.36
CA PHE A 13 17.47 -4.67 -65.27
C PHE A 13 16.74 -4.43 -63.93
N ALA A 14 16.38 -5.50 -63.23
CA ALA A 14 15.95 -5.46 -61.86
C ALA A 14 17.19 -5.33 -60.96
N ILE A 15 17.41 -4.14 -60.40
CA ILE A 15 18.37 -3.92 -59.33
C ILE A 15 17.75 -4.45 -58.04
N ALA A 16 18.18 -5.61 -57.58
CA ALA A 16 17.89 -6.12 -56.25
C ALA A 16 18.67 -5.28 -55.22
N ALA A 17 17.97 -4.35 -54.55
CA ALA A 17 18.51 -3.68 -53.38
C ALA A 17 18.55 -4.70 -52.24
N VAL A 18 19.70 -5.24 -51.91
CA VAL A 18 19.96 -6.00 -50.71
C VAL A 18 19.93 -4.98 -49.55
N GLY A 19 18.78 -4.87 -48.90
CA GLY A 19 18.64 -4.13 -47.64
C GLY A 19 19.48 -4.82 -46.56
N CYS A 20 20.63 -4.25 -46.25
CA CYS A 20 21.40 -4.60 -45.07
C CYS A 20 20.61 -4.12 -43.86
N THR A 21 19.76 -4.98 -43.25
CA THR A 21 19.20 -4.75 -41.94
C THR A 21 20.35 -4.80 -40.95
N GLN A 22 20.82 -3.62 -40.53
CA GLN A 22 21.67 -3.52 -39.36
C GLN A 22 20.85 -4.07 -38.17
N LEU A 23 21.27 -5.20 -37.67
CA LEU A 23 20.91 -5.66 -36.32
C LEU A 23 21.46 -4.61 -35.35
N THR A 24 20.60 -3.72 -34.88
CA THR A 24 20.91 -2.87 -33.74
C THR A 24 21.07 -3.80 -32.54
N THR A 25 22.31 -4.01 -32.15
CA THR A 25 22.67 -4.68 -30.92
C THR A 25 22.05 -3.86 -29.76
N ALA A 26 21.36 -4.54 -28.85
CA ALA A 26 20.75 -3.99 -27.66
C ALA A 26 21.86 -3.56 -26.66
N ASP A 27 22.55 -2.45 -26.92
CA ASP A 27 23.62 -1.92 -26.06
C ASP A 27 23.62 -0.38 -25.93
N ASP A 28 22.49 0.29 -26.17
CA ASP A 28 22.36 1.73 -25.94
C ASP A 28 21.63 2.08 -24.63
N ALA A 29 21.71 1.23 -23.60
CA ALA A 29 21.39 1.66 -22.25
C ALA A 29 22.52 2.62 -21.77
N ALA A 30 22.18 3.89 -21.52
CA ALA A 30 23.11 4.85 -20.96
C ALA A 30 23.88 4.22 -19.77
N PRO A 31 25.22 4.43 -19.67
CA PRO A 31 26.01 3.78 -18.63
C PRO A 31 25.43 4.11 -17.26
N PRO A 32 25.28 3.14 -16.36
CA PRO A 32 24.63 3.33 -15.07
C PRO A 32 25.35 4.40 -14.26
N VAL A 33 24.61 5.46 -13.93
CA VAL A 33 25.14 6.65 -13.23
C VAL A 33 25.39 6.31 -11.77
N TRP A 34 26.62 6.44 -11.30
CA TRP A 34 26.99 6.35 -9.90
C TRP A 34 26.49 7.58 -9.13
N GLN A 35 25.73 7.35 -8.07
CA GLN A 35 25.21 8.39 -7.17
C GLN A 35 26.02 8.44 -5.88
N LYS A 36 26.03 9.57 -5.19
CA LYS A 36 26.76 9.76 -3.93
C LYS A 36 25.88 9.49 -2.73
N ALA A 37 26.44 8.84 -1.72
CA ALA A 37 25.82 8.58 -0.42
C ALA A 37 26.88 8.51 0.69
N HIS A 38 26.46 8.13 1.89
CA HIS A 38 27.33 7.70 2.99
C HIS A 38 26.90 6.31 3.44
N ALA A 39 27.80 5.60 4.13
CA ALA A 39 27.50 4.30 4.70
C ALA A 39 28.08 4.17 6.11
N THR A 40 27.25 3.70 7.02
CA THR A 40 27.61 3.16 8.34
C THR A 40 27.37 1.65 8.37
N PHE A 41 27.56 1.03 9.51
CA PHE A 41 27.27 -0.39 9.69
C PHE A 41 26.64 -0.68 11.04
N TYR A 42 25.88 -1.79 11.06
CA TYR A 42 25.21 -2.29 12.26
C TYR A 42 25.13 -3.83 12.28
N GLY A 43 24.54 -4.37 13.31
CA GLY A 43 24.16 -5.79 13.40
C GLY A 43 25.26 -6.76 13.80
N GLY A 44 26.46 -6.26 14.11
CA GLY A 44 27.59 -7.07 14.57
C GLY A 44 28.34 -7.82 13.47
N ALA A 45 29.45 -8.44 13.83
CA ALA A 45 30.38 -9.10 12.90
C ALA A 45 29.78 -10.28 12.13
N ASP A 46 28.72 -10.89 12.65
CA ASP A 46 27.95 -11.97 12.03
C ASP A 46 26.66 -11.48 11.37
N ALA A 47 26.34 -10.20 11.47
CA ALA A 47 25.11 -9.58 11.02
C ALA A 47 23.81 -10.12 11.68
N SER A 48 23.89 -10.80 12.83
CA SER A 48 22.71 -11.32 13.53
C SER A 48 21.73 -10.22 13.97
N GLY A 49 22.24 -9.02 14.30
CA GLY A 49 21.44 -7.86 14.66
C GLY A 49 20.74 -7.16 13.48
N THR A 50 20.81 -7.70 12.25
CA THR A 50 20.11 -7.13 11.08
C THR A 50 18.76 -7.78 10.80
N MET A 51 18.34 -8.77 11.62
CA MET A 51 17.08 -9.51 11.47
C MET A 51 15.85 -8.64 11.83
N GLY A 52 14.67 -9.04 11.35
CA GLY A 52 13.40 -8.39 11.72
C GLY A 52 13.23 -6.96 11.24
N GLY A 53 13.90 -6.56 10.16
CA GLY A 53 13.91 -5.19 9.66
C GLY A 53 12.62 -4.70 9.02
N GLY A 54 12.56 -3.39 8.72
CA GLY A 54 11.40 -2.67 8.19
C GLY A 54 10.84 -3.15 6.85
N CYS A 55 11.50 -4.08 6.16
CA CYS A 55 10.94 -4.75 4.99
C CYS A 55 10.09 -5.99 5.32
N GLY A 56 10.13 -6.48 6.57
CA GLY A 56 9.31 -7.59 7.02
C GLY A 56 9.84 -8.97 6.65
N TYR A 57 11.10 -9.10 6.25
CA TYR A 57 11.67 -10.37 5.81
C TYR A 57 12.00 -11.35 6.93
N GLY A 58 11.92 -10.91 8.19
CA GLY A 58 12.21 -11.75 9.36
C GLY A 58 13.68 -12.20 9.40
N ASP A 59 13.90 -13.52 9.42
CA ASP A 59 15.25 -14.09 9.40
C ASP A 59 15.85 -14.02 8.00
N LEU A 60 16.84 -13.14 7.82
CA LEU A 60 17.48 -12.88 6.53
C LEU A 60 18.33 -14.05 6.03
N TYR A 61 18.82 -14.93 6.90
CA TYR A 61 19.55 -16.12 6.49
C TYR A 61 18.63 -17.15 5.84
N SER A 62 17.51 -17.48 6.49
CA SER A 62 16.53 -18.42 5.97
C SER A 62 15.86 -17.92 4.69
N GLN A 63 15.71 -16.58 4.57
CA GLN A 63 15.18 -15.95 3.36
C GLN A 63 16.20 -15.86 2.21
N GLY A 64 17.49 -16.16 2.47
CA GLY A 64 18.54 -16.15 1.47
C GLY A 64 19.14 -14.77 1.16
N TYR A 65 18.95 -13.79 2.03
CA TYR A 65 19.59 -12.47 1.95
C TYR A 65 20.96 -12.46 2.63
N GLY A 66 21.11 -13.21 3.74
CA GLY A 66 22.37 -13.38 4.47
C GLY A 66 22.96 -12.06 4.96
N THR A 67 24.30 -11.99 4.95
CA THR A 67 25.05 -10.82 5.46
C THR A 67 25.18 -9.67 4.45
N ARG A 68 24.68 -9.81 3.21
CA ARG A 68 24.75 -8.75 2.18
C ARG A 68 23.47 -7.94 2.13
N ASN A 69 23.19 -7.26 3.22
CA ASN A 69 21.97 -6.48 3.35
C ASN A 69 22.29 -5.09 3.93
N ALA A 70 21.32 -4.18 3.82
CA ALA A 70 21.41 -2.85 4.43
C ALA A 70 20.02 -2.31 4.79
N ALA A 71 20.00 -1.49 5.83
CA ALA A 71 18.94 -0.53 6.08
C ALA A 71 19.15 0.72 5.23
N LEU A 72 18.07 1.27 4.70
CA LEU A 72 18.08 2.46 3.85
C LEU A 72 17.56 3.68 4.62
N SER A 73 18.22 4.84 4.44
CA SER A 73 17.70 6.12 4.94
C SER A 73 16.33 6.43 4.33
N THR A 74 15.58 7.35 4.93
CA THR A 74 14.27 7.82 4.45
C THR A 74 14.30 8.18 2.96
N ALA A 75 15.35 8.87 2.50
CA ALA A 75 15.53 9.27 1.10
C ALA A 75 15.64 8.10 0.11
N LEU A 76 16.06 6.90 0.58
CA LEU A 76 16.22 5.72 -0.25
C LEU A 76 15.13 4.66 -0.01
N PHE A 77 14.52 4.63 1.16
CA PHE A 77 13.57 3.59 1.57
C PHE A 77 12.22 3.69 0.84
N ASN A 78 11.79 4.94 0.58
CA ASN A 78 10.58 5.24 -0.20
C ASN A 78 9.35 4.47 0.31
N ASP A 79 9.04 4.62 1.61
CA ASP A 79 7.91 3.97 2.30
C ASP A 79 7.80 2.46 2.04
N GLY A 80 8.95 1.77 1.97
CA GLY A 80 9.03 0.34 1.72
C GLY A 80 9.02 -0.06 0.24
N ALA A 81 8.82 0.86 -0.70
CA ALA A 81 8.86 0.54 -2.13
C ALA A 81 10.24 0.08 -2.61
N SER A 82 11.29 0.40 -1.86
CA SER A 82 12.66 -0.04 -2.14
C SER A 82 13.01 -1.39 -1.49
N CYS A 83 12.12 -1.99 -0.70
CA CYS A 83 12.36 -3.30 -0.08
C CYS A 83 12.66 -4.36 -1.13
N GLY A 84 13.78 -5.07 -0.95
CA GLY A 84 14.27 -6.10 -1.86
C GLY A 84 15.16 -5.60 -2.99
N GLN A 85 15.25 -4.29 -3.25
CA GLN A 85 16.13 -3.73 -4.28
C GLN A 85 17.60 -4.02 -4.00
N CYS A 86 18.39 -4.19 -5.07
CA CYS A 86 19.81 -4.44 -4.97
C CYS A 86 20.62 -3.22 -5.39
N TYR A 87 21.66 -2.92 -4.60
CA TYR A 87 22.56 -1.80 -4.82
C TYR A 87 24.00 -2.26 -4.84
N LYS A 88 24.75 -1.88 -5.88
CA LYS A 88 26.19 -2.03 -5.94
C LYS A 88 26.80 -0.78 -5.32
N ILE A 89 27.66 -0.97 -4.31
CA ILE A 89 28.22 0.12 -3.50
C ILE A 89 29.73 0.01 -3.54
N ALA A 90 30.40 1.14 -3.69
CA ALA A 90 31.84 1.29 -3.56
C ALA A 90 32.18 2.44 -2.61
N CYS A 91 33.26 2.33 -1.85
CA CYS A 91 33.76 3.46 -1.08
C CYS A 91 34.32 4.54 -2.00
N ASP A 92 33.97 5.81 -1.78
CA ASP A 92 34.45 6.95 -2.58
C ASP A 92 35.89 7.31 -2.21
N ARG A 93 36.84 6.66 -2.85
CA ARG A 93 38.27 6.88 -2.62
C ARG A 93 38.76 8.29 -2.94
N LYS A 94 38.02 9.04 -3.78
CA LYS A 94 38.36 10.46 -4.05
C LYS A 94 38.16 11.32 -2.81
N ARG A 95 37.17 10.97 -1.98
CA ARG A 95 36.81 11.72 -0.77
C ARG A 95 37.49 11.19 0.50
N ALA A 96 37.75 9.86 0.58
CA ALA A 96 38.33 9.23 1.77
C ALA A 96 39.30 8.08 1.42
N PRO A 97 40.46 8.39 0.77
CA PRO A 97 41.37 7.35 0.30
C PRO A 97 41.93 6.46 1.42
N GLN A 98 42.09 7.00 2.62
CA GLN A 98 42.63 6.30 3.78
C GLN A 98 41.65 5.31 4.42
N TRP A 99 40.35 5.46 4.19
CA TRP A 99 39.30 4.63 4.78
C TRP A 99 38.67 3.63 3.79
N CYS A 100 38.98 3.75 2.52
CA CYS A 100 38.41 2.96 1.45
C CYS A 100 39.33 1.82 1.01
N LYS A 101 38.83 0.61 0.94
CA LYS A 101 39.53 -0.52 0.32
C LYS A 101 39.56 -0.34 -1.20
N PRO A 102 40.75 -0.46 -1.85
CA PRO A 102 40.89 -0.16 -3.27
C PRO A 102 40.24 -1.21 -4.17
N GLY A 103 39.53 -0.77 -5.23
CA GLY A 103 39.03 -1.65 -6.29
C GLY A 103 37.90 -2.60 -5.90
N VAL A 104 37.34 -2.46 -4.67
CA VAL A 104 36.33 -3.39 -4.17
C VAL A 104 34.94 -2.74 -4.23
N THR A 105 33.96 -3.51 -4.67
CA THR A 105 32.54 -3.20 -4.58
C THR A 105 31.80 -4.31 -3.85
N VAL A 106 30.67 -3.97 -3.25
CA VAL A 106 29.76 -4.94 -2.65
C VAL A 106 28.36 -4.72 -3.19
N THR A 107 27.64 -5.80 -3.47
CA THR A 107 26.20 -5.72 -3.79
C THR A 107 25.42 -6.14 -2.53
N ILE A 108 24.49 -5.27 -2.13
CA ILE A 108 23.60 -5.51 -0.98
C ILE A 108 22.15 -5.53 -1.43
N THR A 109 21.30 -6.13 -0.62
CA THR A 109 19.84 -6.04 -0.76
C THR A 109 19.27 -5.13 0.34
N ALA A 110 18.35 -4.26 -0.01
CA ALA A 110 17.59 -3.44 0.94
C ALA A 110 16.63 -4.32 1.74
N THR A 111 16.84 -4.44 3.03
CA THR A 111 16.06 -5.32 3.93
C THR A 111 15.46 -4.60 5.12
N ASN A 112 15.93 -3.37 5.38
CA ASN A 112 15.53 -2.64 6.57
C ASN A 112 15.41 -1.14 6.28
N PHE A 113 14.81 -0.43 7.21
CA PHE A 113 14.74 1.02 7.30
C PHE A 113 15.72 1.53 8.34
N CYS A 114 16.53 2.51 7.97
CA CYS A 114 17.31 3.32 8.89
C CYS A 114 16.52 4.59 9.19
N PRO A 115 15.88 4.69 10.37
CA PRO A 115 15.05 5.83 10.71
C PRO A 115 15.90 7.10 10.88
N PRO A 116 15.34 8.28 10.62
CA PRO A 116 16.00 9.54 10.93
C PRO A 116 16.16 9.70 12.45
N ASN A 117 17.25 10.30 12.86
CA ASN A 117 17.48 10.74 14.24
C ASN A 117 17.52 12.27 14.26
N TRP A 118 16.37 12.88 14.51
CA TRP A 118 16.22 14.34 14.48
C TRP A 118 16.88 15.06 15.65
N ASP A 119 17.22 14.34 16.72
CA ASP A 119 17.93 14.90 17.89
C ASP A 119 19.40 15.19 17.58
N LEU A 120 19.91 14.66 16.46
CA LEU A 120 21.31 14.79 16.06
C LEU A 120 21.43 15.40 14.67
N PRO A 121 22.43 16.26 14.45
CA PRO A 121 22.74 16.76 13.11
C PRO A 121 23.07 15.62 12.14
N SER A 122 22.71 15.78 10.86
CA SER A 122 22.99 14.80 9.82
C SER A 122 24.48 14.43 9.68
N ASP A 123 25.40 15.30 10.09
CA ASP A 123 26.85 15.04 10.05
C ASP A 123 27.42 14.53 11.36
N ASN A 124 26.59 14.38 12.41
CA ASN A 124 27.03 13.92 13.72
C ASN A 124 25.94 13.07 14.38
N GLY A 125 25.77 11.84 13.91
CA GLY A 125 24.83 10.85 14.47
C GLY A 125 23.48 10.76 13.75
N GLY A 126 22.99 11.83 13.11
CA GLY A 126 21.78 11.82 12.31
C GLY A 126 21.99 11.31 10.88
N TRP A 127 22.76 10.23 10.72
CA TRP A 127 23.23 9.76 9.40
C TRP A 127 22.12 9.47 8.40
N CYS A 128 20.96 9.01 8.87
CA CYS A 128 19.79 8.65 8.06
C CYS A 128 18.75 9.78 7.91
N ASN A 129 19.05 10.99 8.39
CA ASN A 129 18.17 12.14 8.26
C ASN A 129 18.02 12.56 6.78
N PRO A 130 16.80 12.79 6.30
CA PRO A 130 16.58 13.29 4.95
C PRO A 130 17.14 14.73 4.82
N PRO A 131 17.51 15.17 3.62
CA PRO A 131 17.37 14.46 2.34
C PRO A 131 18.58 13.55 1.99
N ARG A 132 19.39 13.16 2.97
CA ARG A 132 20.66 12.43 2.75
C ARG A 132 20.43 10.99 2.30
N PRO A 133 20.93 10.55 1.14
CA PRO A 133 21.07 9.13 0.83
C PRO A 133 22.11 8.49 1.75
N HIS A 134 21.68 7.45 2.49
CA HIS A 134 22.52 6.73 3.42
C HIS A 134 22.18 5.24 3.46
N PHE A 135 23.22 4.40 3.57
CA PHE A 135 23.12 2.96 3.74
C PHE A 135 23.68 2.60 5.11
N ASP A 136 22.85 2.09 6.01
CA ASP A 136 23.33 1.44 7.23
C ASP A 136 23.44 -0.06 6.93
N MET A 137 24.66 -0.51 6.66
CA MET A 137 24.96 -1.81 6.09
C MET A 137 25.17 -2.86 7.17
N ALA A 138 24.86 -4.13 6.87
CA ALA A 138 25.36 -5.20 7.70
C ALA A 138 26.91 -5.11 7.79
N GLN A 139 27.47 -5.18 9.00
CA GLN A 139 28.90 -5.00 9.24
C GLN A 139 29.79 -5.82 8.28
N PRO A 140 29.55 -7.14 8.04
CA PRO A 140 30.38 -7.91 7.11
C PRO A 140 30.32 -7.42 5.65
N ALA A 141 29.22 -6.80 5.23
CA ALA A 141 29.12 -6.20 3.91
C ALA A 141 29.88 -4.88 3.83
N TRP A 142 29.77 -4.04 4.86
CA TRP A 142 30.46 -2.75 4.94
C TRP A 142 31.98 -2.92 4.99
N GLU A 143 32.48 -3.87 5.79
CA GLU A 143 33.92 -4.17 5.88
C GLU A 143 34.54 -4.67 4.57
N LYS A 144 33.73 -5.09 3.58
CA LYS A 144 34.25 -5.37 2.23
C LYS A 144 34.86 -4.13 1.58
N ILE A 145 34.27 -2.94 1.80
CA ILE A 145 34.61 -1.70 1.11
C ILE A 145 35.29 -0.67 1.99
N GLY A 146 35.15 -0.74 3.32
CA GLY A 146 35.66 0.20 4.30
C GLY A 146 36.61 -0.44 5.31
N ILE A 147 37.37 0.41 6.00
CA ILE A 147 38.20 0.04 7.15
C ILE A 147 37.40 0.30 8.41
N TYR A 148 37.18 -0.72 9.25
CA TYR A 148 36.27 -0.73 10.41
C TYR A 148 36.37 0.53 11.30
N SER A 149 37.58 1.00 11.61
CA SER A 149 37.81 2.15 12.49
C SER A 149 37.31 3.49 11.94
N ALA A 150 36.89 3.55 10.66
CA ALA A 150 36.30 4.75 10.07
C ALA A 150 34.88 5.03 10.58
N GLY A 151 34.11 4.01 10.98
CA GLY A 151 32.71 4.12 11.41
C GLY A 151 31.75 4.53 10.30
N ILE A 152 32.00 5.64 9.64
CA ILE A 152 31.25 6.16 8.49
C ILE A 152 32.19 6.46 7.33
N ILE A 153 31.77 6.13 6.11
CA ILE A 153 32.50 6.40 4.87
C ILE A 153 31.62 7.03 3.79
N PRO A 154 32.18 7.94 2.98
CA PRO A 154 31.49 8.34 1.75
C PRO A 154 31.50 7.19 0.76
N VAL A 155 30.36 6.96 0.13
CA VAL A 155 30.19 5.89 -0.86
C VAL A 155 29.61 6.43 -2.17
N ILE A 156 29.87 5.70 -3.26
CA ILE A 156 29.11 5.82 -4.48
C ILE A 156 28.31 4.53 -4.68
N TYR A 157 27.11 4.67 -5.18
CA TYR A 157 26.20 3.55 -5.40
C TYR A 157 25.44 3.64 -6.71
N GLN A 158 24.99 2.50 -7.19
CA GLN A 158 24.03 2.39 -8.29
C GLN A 158 23.08 1.24 -8.02
N ARG A 159 21.83 1.38 -8.47
CA ARG A 159 20.86 0.29 -8.47
C ARG A 159 21.30 -0.75 -9.50
N VAL A 160 21.26 -2.02 -9.13
CA VAL A 160 21.63 -3.14 -10.01
C VAL A 160 20.58 -4.24 -9.95
N PRO A 161 20.45 -5.06 -11.01
CA PRO A 161 19.55 -6.20 -10.96
C PRO A 161 19.90 -7.15 -9.82
N CYS A 162 18.88 -7.62 -9.10
CA CYS A 162 19.01 -8.63 -8.07
C CYS A 162 19.16 -10.02 -8.71
N ILE A 163 20.18 -10.76 -8.32
CA ILE A 163 20.37 -12.15 -8.74
C ILE A 163 19.81 -13.05 -7.64
N LYS A 164 18.75 -13.79 -7.94
CA LYS A 164 18.10 -14.70 -7.01
C LYS A 164 18.05 -16.11 -7.58
N LYS A 165 18.22 -17.12 -6.70
CA LYS A 165 18.08 -18.54 -7.07
C LYS A 165 16.66 -19.02 -6.75
N GLY A 166 16.06 -19.81 -7.63
CA GLY A 166 14.69 -20.30 -7.51
C GLY A 166 13.65 -19.23 -7.81
N GLY A 167 12.37 -19.55 -7.56
CA GLY A 167 11.26 -18.67 -7.88
C GLY A 167 10.90 -17.70 -6.76
N VAL A 168 9.98 -16.78 -7.07
CA VAL A 168 9.37 -15.87 -6.08
C VAL A 168 8.65 -16.68 -5.00
N ARG A 169 8.72 -16.21 -3.75
CA ARG A 169 8.09 -16.85 -2.60
C ARG A 169 7.00 -15.96 -2.01
N PHE A 170 5.93 -16.59 -1.53
CA PHE A 170 4.76 -15.94 -0.95
C PHE A 170 4.53 -16.52 0.45
N THR A 171 4.64 -15.69 1.50
CA THR A 171 4.29 -16.07 2.86
C THR A 171 2.92 -15.48 3.18
N ILE A 172 1.96 -16.33 3.53
CA ILE A 172 0.59 -15.92 3.79
C ILE A 172 0.40 -15.70 5.28
N ASN A 173 0.35 -14.46 5.71
CA ASN A 173 0.09 -14.04 7.09
C ASN A 173 -1.29 -13.41 7.22
N GLY A 174 -1.67 -12.99 8.44
CA GLY A 174 -2.94 -12.32 8.71
C GLY A 174 -3.96 -13.23 9.38
N HIS A 175 -5.20 -13.03 9.05
CA HIS A 175 -6.35 -13.81 9.52
C HIS A 175 -7.54 -13.60 8.57
N ASP A 176 -8.49 -14.49 8.56
CA ASP A 176 -9.70 -14.59 7.70
C ASP A 176 -9.88 -13.53 6.58
N TYR A 177 -10.40 -12.35 6.92
CA TYR A 177 -10.64 -11.24 5.97
C TYR A 177 -9.46 -10.29 5.82
N PHE A 178 -8.33 -10.58 6.42
CA PHE A 178 -7.12 -9.78 6.32
C PHE A 178 -5.93 -10.65 5.94
N ASN A 179 -5.78 -10.88 4.65
CA ASN A 179 -4.65 -11.64 4.12
C ASN A 179 -3.46 -10.70 3.95
N LEU A 180 -2.38 -10.93 4.69
CA LEU A 180 -1.12 -10.18 4.58
C LEU A 180 -0.09 -11.07 3.90
N VAL A 181 0.28 -10.75 2.68
CA VAL A 181 1.20 -11.56 1.86
C VAL A 181 2.56 -10.89 1.79
N LEU A 182 3.57 -11.55 2.35
CA LEU A 182 4.95 -11.16 2.20
C LEU A 182 5.53 -11.77 0.93
N VAL A 183 6.08 -10.94 0.04
CA VAL A 183 6.73 -11.39 -1.20
C VAL A 183 8.24 -11.32 -1.06
N THR A 184 8.93 -12.46 -1.26
CA THR A 184 10.39 -12.55 -1.10
C THR A 184 11.05 -13.22 -2.31
N ASN A 185 12.37 -13.18 -2.37
CA ASN A 185 13.19 -13.77 -3.42
C ASN A 185 12.87 -13.24 -4.84
N VAL A 186 12.63 -11.94 -4.97
CA VAL A 186 12.35 -11.28 -6.24
C VAL A 186 13.65 -10.94 -6.95
N ALA A 187 13.83 -11.43 -8.19
CA ALA A 187 15.00 -11.10 -9.03
C ALA A 187 14.78 -9.79 -9.81
N THR A 188 15.74 -9.38 -10.59
CA THR A 188 15.79 -8.14 -11.39
C THR A 188 15.65 -6.90 -10.53
N THR A 189 14.48 -6.26 -10.48
CA THR A 189 14.25 -5.06 -9.67
C THR A 189 14.34 -5.30 -8.17
N GLY A 190 14.14 -6.54 -7.73
CA GLY A 190 14.10 -6.92 -6.32
C GLY A 190 12.83 -6.49 -5.59
N SER A 191 12.06 -5.55 -6.14
CA SER A 191 10.88 -4.95 -5.53
C SER A 191 9.66 -4.99 -6.43
N ILE A 192 8.48 -4.91 -5.83
CA ILE A 192 7.18 -5.06 -6.48
C ILE A 192 6.50 -3.69 -6.59
N LYS A 193 5.94 -3.41 -7.78
CA LYS A 193 5.15 -2.20 -8.08
C LYS A 193 3.68 -2.39 -7.72
N SER A 194 3.09 -3.51 -8.13
CA SER A 194 1.69 -3.84 -7.85
C SER A 194 1.51 -5.36 -7.76
N MET A 195 0.47 -5.76 -7.07
CA MET A 195 0.11 -7.16 -6.87
C MET A 195 -1.40 -7.32 -6.82
N ASP A 196 -1.89 -8.40 -7.45
CA ASP A 196 -3.29 -8.83 -7.36
C ASP A 196 -3.33 -10.27 -6.86
N ILE A 197 -4.44 -10.62 -6.21
CA ILE A 197 -4.73 -11.97 -5.71
C ILE A 197 -6.04 -12.49 -6.31
N MET A 198 -6.10 -13.79 -6.54
CA MET A 198 -7.30 -14.49 -6.99
C MET A 198 -7.44 -15.79 -6.23
N GLY A 199 -8.59 -16.00 -5.58
CA GLY A 199 -8.96 -17.28 -4.98
C GLY A 199 -9.64 -18.21 -5.98
N SER A 200 -9.64 -19.51 -5.72
CA SER A 200 -10.25 -20.54 -6.61
C SER A 200 -11.76 -20.37 -6.81
N ASN A 201 -12.43 -19.64 -5.94
CA ASN A 201 -13.88 -19.40 -6.02
C ASN A 201 -14.26 -18.18 -6.85
N SER A 202 -13.28 -17.54 -7.50
CA SER A 202 -13.46 -16.36 -8.37
C SER A 202 -12.59 -16.49 -9.62
N THR A 203 -13.03 -15.87 -10.71
CA THR A 203 -12.24 -15.65 -11.93
C THR A 203 -11.61 -14.27 -11.97
N ASP A 204 -11.94 -13.40 -11.01
CA ASP A 204 -11.53 -12.01 -11.01
C ASP A 204 -10.28 -11.78 -10.16
N TRP A 205 -9.37 -10.97 -10.69
CA TRP A 205 -8.21 -10.49 -9.99
C TRP A 205 -8.57 -9.33 -9.06
N MET A 206 -8.30 -9.50 -7.77
CA MET A 206 -8.51 -8.48 -6.75
C MET A 206 -7.19 -7.76 -6.47
N PRO A 207 -7.13 -6.42 -6.62
CA PRO A 207 -5.92 -5.67 -6.33
C PRO A 207 -5.56 -5.78 -4.84
N MET A 208 -4.27 -5.93 -4.56
CA MET A 208 -3.73 -5.86 -3.22
C MET A 208 -3.07 -4.51 -2.99
N VAL A 209 -3.15 -4.03 -1.76
CA VAL A 209 -2.54 -2.76 -1.35
C VAL A 209 -1.24 -3.05 -0.59
N ARG A 210 -0.18 -2.28 -0.90
CA ARG A 210 1.05 -2.35 -0.10
C ARG A 210 0.73 -1.93 1.33
N ASN A 211 1.04 -2.80 2.28
CA ASN A 211 0.79 -2.52 3.69
C ASN A 211 2.03 -1.85 4.32
N TRP A 212 3.10 -2.59 4.51
CA TRP A 212 4.38 -2.09 4.98
C TRP A 212 5.52 -2.95 4.43
N GLY A 213 6.67 -2.34 4.16
CA GLY A 213 7.81 -3.05 3.61
C GLY A 213 7.47 -3.82 2.33
N ALA A 214 7.73 -5.11 2.32
CA ALA A 214 7.39 -6.02 1.21
C ALA A 214 6.06 -6.76 1.41
N ASN A 215 5.25 -6.35 2.38
CA ASN A 215 3.94 -6.94 2.67
C ASN A 215 2.82 -6.27 1.88
N TRP A 216 1.91 -7.09 1.36
CA TRP A 216 0.73 -6.68 0.63
C TRP A 216 -0.51 -7.24 1.28
N HIS A 217 -1.60 -6.50 1.38
CA HIS A 217 -2.82 -7.01 1.99
C HIS A 217 -4.01 -7.03 1.03
N SER A 218 -4.91 -7.98 1.29
CA SER A 218 -6.25 -8.06 0.71
C SER A 218 -7.26 -8.27 1.83
N LEU A 219 -8.42 -7.62 1.71
CA LEU A 219 -9.53 -7.73 2.68
C LEU A 219 -10.56 -8.79 2.26
N SER A 220 -10.23 -9.66 1.31
CA SER A 220 -11.12 -10.71 0.83
C SER A 220 -11.03 -11.96 1.71
N TYR A 221 -12.15 -12.68 1.88
CA TYR A 221 -12.15 -13.99 2.52
C TYR A 221 -11.59 -15.05 1.55
N LEU A 222 -10.39 -15.53 1.82
CA LEU A 222 -9.66 -16.45 0.95
C LEU A 222 -9.29 -17.77 1.65
N THR A 223 -9.66 -17.91 2.92
CA THR A 223 -9.38 -19.11 3.72
C THR A 223 -9.99 -20.35 3.06
N GLY A 224 -9.19 -21.40 2.92
CA GLY A 224 -9.61 -22.66 2.29
C GLY A 224 -9.62 -22.66 0.75
N GLN A 225 -9.30 -21.55 0.11
CA GLN A 225 -9.22 -21.46 -1.35
C GLN A 225 -7.78 -21.68 -1.84
N THR A 226 -7.61 -22.18 -3.04
CA THR A 226 -6.33 -22.12 -3.76
C THR A 226 -6.08 -20.68 -4.20
N LEU A 227 -4.86 -20.16 -4.00
CA LEU A 227 -4.53 -18.77 -4.32
C LEU A 227 -3.59 -18.66 -5.51
N SER A 228 -3.89 -17.68 -6.35
CA SER A 228 -3.05 -17.24 -7.48
C SER A 228 -2.67 -15.77 -7.28
N PHE A 229 -1.47 -15.38 -7.76
CA PHE A 229 -1.00 -14.01 -7.69
C PHE A 229 -0.61 -13.50 -9.07
N ARG A 230 -0.95 -12.24 -9.36
CA ARG A 230 -0.43 -11.48 -10.49
C ARG A 230 0.44 -10.37 -9.93
N VAL A 231 1.72 -10.41 -10.23
CA VAL A 231 2.72 -9.54 -9.61
C VAL A 231 3.45 -8.76 -10.68
N THR A 232 3.47 -7.44 -10.56
CA THR A 232 4.21 -6.53 -11.44
C THR A 232 5.41 -5.96 -10.68
N ASN A 233 6.62 -6.11 -11.21
CA ASN A 233 7.82 -5.54 -10.63
C ASN A 233 7.99 -4.05 -10.98
N MET A 234 9.01 -3.39 -10.43
CA MET A 234 9.25 -1.96 -10.66
C MET A 234 9.66 -1.60 -12.10
N ASP A 235 10.11 -2.58 -12.92
CA ASP A 235 10.40 -2.39 -14.35
C ASP A 235 9.15 -2.62 -15.23
N GLY A 236 7.97 -2.84 -14.61
CA GLY A 236 6.72 -3.07 -15.33
C GLY A 236 6.49 -4.52 -15.79
N GLN A 237 7.44 -5.42 -15.57
CA GLN A 237 7.27 -6.84 -15.93
C GLN A 237 6.23 -7.49 -15.03
N THR A 238 5.23 -8.17 -15.62
CA THR A 238 4.17 -8.87 -14.90
C THR A 238 4.29 -10.37 -15.04
N LEU A 239 4.21 -11.08 -13.92
CA LEU A 239 4.13 -12.55 -13.86
C LEU A 239 2.84 -12.99 -13.18
N VAL A 240 2.28 -14.10 -13.67
CA VAL A 240 1.10 -14.75 -13.09
C VAL A 240 1.51 -16.08 -12.45
N PHE A 241 1.33 -16.18 -11.15
CA PHE A 241 1.61 -17.35 -10.32
C PHE A 241 0.30 -18.10 -10.06
N LYS A 242 -0.10 -18.99 -10.98
CA LYS A 242 -1.37 -19.71 -10.89
C LYS A 242 -1.30 -20.81 -9.82
N ASN A 243 -2.31 -20.86 -8.94
CA ASN A 243 -2.52 -21.90 -7.94
C ASN A 243 -1.27 -22.22 -7.10
N ILE A 244 -0.48 -21.17 -6.79
CA ILE A 244 0.78 -21.33 -6.06
C ILE A 244 0.55 -21.70 -4.59
N VAL A 245 -0.59 -21.31 -4.02
CA VAL A 245 -0.99 -21.66 -2.66
C VAL A 245 -2.14 -22.68 -2.73
N PRO A 246 -1.96 -23.92 -2.27
CA PRO A 246 -3.01 -24.96 -2.31
C PRO A 246 -4.13 -24.68 -1.30
N SER A 247 -5.34 -25.24 -1.50
CA SER A 247 -6.52 -24.94 -0.68
C SER A 247 -6.39 -25.24 0.82
N GLY A 248 -5.50 -26.16 1.21
CA GLY A 248 -5.27 -26.50 2.62
C GLY A 248 -4.27 -25.63 3.36
N TRP A 249 -3.90 -24.47 2.83
CA TRP A 249 -2.93 -23.57 3.45
C TRP A 249 -3.38 -23.03 4.81
N LYS A 250 -2.40 -22.66 5.63
CA LYS A 250 -2.61 -21.98 6.93
C LYS A 250 -1.79 -20.70 6.98
N PHE A 251 -2.25 -19.73 7.76
CA PHE A 251 -1.47 -18.51 8.02
C PHE A 251 -0.10 -18.85 8.61
N GLY A 252 0.92 -18.10 8.23
CA GLY A 252 2.32 -18.32 8.56
C GLY A 252 3.09 -19.20 7.57
N GLN A 253 2.43 -19.84 6.61
CA GLN A 253 3.10 -20.72 5.64
C GLN A 253 3.68 -19.95 4.45
N THR A 254 4.83 -20.44 3.95
CA THR A 254 5.51 -19.90 2.77
C THR A 254 5.44 -20.89 1.60
N PHE A 255 5.07 -20.38 0.44
CA PHE A 255 4.94 -21.14 -0.81
C PHE A 255 5.94 -20.61 -1.83
N THR A 256 6.71 -21.51 -2.42
CA THR A 256 7.75 -21.16 -3.40
C THR A 256 7.27 -21.49 -4.81
N SER A 257 7.35 -20.49 -5.70
CA SER A 257 7.06 -20.69 -7.13
C SER A 257 8.26 -21.26 -7.88
N LYS A 258 8.02 -21.69 -9.13
CA LYS A 258 9.09 -21.99 -10.10
C LYS A 258 9.38 -20.80 -11.01
N LEU A 259 8.56 -19.75 -10.97
CA LEU A 259 8.69 -18.58 -11.83
C LEU A 259 9.54 -17.50 -11.18
N GLN A 260 10.31 -16.80 -12.00
CA GLN A 260 11.15 -15.68 -11.58
C GLN A 260 11.16 -14.58 -12.63
N PHE A 261 11.28 -13.34 -12.22
CA PHE A 261 11.49 -12.20 -13.11
C PHE A 261 12.83 -12.33 -13.85
N ASN A 262 12.84 -11.98 -15.15
CA ASN A 262 13.99 -12.19 -16.03
C ASN A 262 14.33 -10.90 -16.79
N ALA A 263 15.61 -10.55 -16.85
CA ALA A 263 16.10 -9.35 -17.54
C ALA A 263 15.78 -9.31 -19.05
N LEU A 264 15.63 -10.47 -19.71
CA LEU A 264 15.38 -10.57 -21.15
C LEU A 264 13.93 -10.23 -21.57
N MET A 265 12.97 -10.14 -20.63
CA MET A 265 11.57 -9.83 -20.95
C MET A 265 11.24 -8.32 -20.83
N ALA A 266 12.16 -7.49 -20.35
CA ALA A 266 11.94 -6.05 -20.19
C ALA A 266 11.90 -5.28 -21.54
N ALA A 267 12.38 -5.88 -22.62
CA ALA A 267 12.46 -5.25 -23.95
C ALA A 267 11.21 -5.41 -24.84
N ALA A 268 10.15 -6.09 -24.37
CA ALA A 268 9.01 -6.46 -25.21
C ALA A 268 7.68 -5.72 -24.90
N GLN A 269 7.67 -4.70 -24.04
CA GLN A 269 6.45 -3.99 -23.66
C GLN A 269 6.61 -2.47 -23.66
N ASP A 270 6.96 -1.89 -24.81
CA ASP A 270 6.62 -0.50 -25.13
C ASP A 270 5.24 -0.46 -25.81
N ALA A 271 4.19 -0.58 -25.01
CA ALA A 271 2.85 -0.16 -25.40
C ALA A 271 2.57 1.20 -24.75
N PRO A 272 2.00 2.18 -25.48
CA PRO A 272 1.82 3.53 -25.00
C PRO A 272 0.91 3.53 -23.76
N SER A 273 1.32 4.26 -22.73
CA SER A 273 0.54 4.51 -21.52
C SER A 273 -0.82 5.12 -21.88
N PRO A 274 -1.92 4.65 -21.28
CA PRO A 274 -3.20 5.34 -21.44
C PRO A 274 -3.11 6.75 -20.84
N PRO A 275 -3.85 7.72 -21.41
CA PRO A 275 -3.79 9.11 -20.97
C PRO A 275 -4.18 9.24 -19.50
N THR A 276 -3.40 10.00 -18.75
CA THR A 276 -3.65 10.38 -17.36
C THR A 276 -5.05 11.02 -17.27
N PRO A 277 -5.92 10.56 -16.35
CA PRO A 277 -7.18 11.27 -16.11
C PRO A 277 -6.85 12.68 -15.59
N MET A 278 -7.33 13.68 -16.29
CA MET A 278 -7.28 15.06 -15.82
C MET A 278 -8.02 15.18 -14.49
N ALA A 279 -7.38 15.75 -13.50
CA ALA A 279 -8.01 16.13 -12.24
C ALA A 279 -9.17 17.09 -12.55
N PRO A 280 -10.36 16.87 -11.97
CA PRO A 280 -11.44 17.83 -12.12
C PRO A 280 -11.08 19.11 -11.39
N SER A 281 -11.20 20.23 -12.10
CA SER A 281 -11.13 21.58 -11.52
C SER A 281 -12.21 21.73 -10.44
N PRO A 282 -11.96 22.52 -9.38
CA PRO A 282 -12.96 22.76 -8.36
C PRO A 282 -14.09 23.63 -8.96
N SER A 283 -15.23 23.02 -9.22
CA SER A 283 -16.46 23.75 -9.49
C SER A 283 -17.14 24.10 -8.17
N THR A 284 -17.15 25.37 -7.83
CA THR A 284 -18.09 25.95 -6.89
C THR A 284 -19.45 26.04 -7.58
N ASP A 285 -20.19 24.95 -7.57
CA ASP A 285 -21.60 24.93 -7.94
C ASP A 285 -22.33 24.04 -6.94
N GLU A 286 -23.15 24.64 -6.08
CA GLU A 286 -24.07 23.95 -5.18
C GLU A 286 -25.18 23.29 -6.02
N THR A 287 -24.86 22.20 -6.71
CA THR A 287 -25.89 21.32 -7.27
C THR A 287 -26.65 20.68 -6.09
N PRO A 288 -27.99 20.61 -6.14
CA PRO A 288 -28.77 19.96 -5.08
C PRO A 288 -28.29 18.51 -4.90
N PRO A 289 -28.21 18.02 -3.65
CA PRO A 289 -27.63 16.72 -3.33
C PRO A 289 -28.31 15.60 -4.10
N VAL A 290 -27.53 14.93 -4.96
CA VAL A 290 -28.03 13.86 -5.84
C VAL A 290 -28.22 12.59 -5.04
N TRP A 291 -29.44 12.04 -5.06
CA TRP A 291 -29.73 10.74 -4.50
C TRP A 291 -29.30 9.63 -5.47
N LEU A 292 -28.41 8.74 -5.01
CA LEU A 292 -27.89 7.59 -5.76
C LEU A 292 -28.66 6.32 -5.37
N LYS A 293 -28.65 5.32 -6.26
CA LYS A 293 -29.33 4.03 -6.03
C LYS A 293 -28.38 3.00 -5.46
N ALA A 294 -28.86 2.22 -4.50
CA ALA A 294 -28.16 1.10 -3.88
C ALA A 294 -29.17 0.02 -3.43
N HIS A 295 -28.67 -0.99 -2.74
CA HIS A 295 -29.46 -1.94 -1.97
C HIS A 295 -28.96 -1.94 -0.51
N ALA A 296 -29.80 -2.42 0.41
CA ALA A 296 -29.43 -2.56 1.79
C ALA A 296 -29.91 -3.87 2.39
N THR A 297 -29.03 -4.56 3.06
CA THR A 297 -29.28 -5.69 3.97
C THR A 297 -28.97 -5.28 5.41
N PHE A 298 -29.08 -6.18 6.37
CA PHE A 298 -28.72 -5.91 7.74
C PHE A 298 -28.00 -7.09 8.39
N TYR A 299 -27.20 -6.78 9.42
CA TYR A 299 -26.46 -7.75 10.20
C TYR A 299 -26.33 -7.28 11.67
N GLY A 300 -25.66 -8.07 12.48
CA GLY A 300 -25.21 -7.73 13.82
C GLY A 300 -26.27 -7.85 14.92
N GLY A 301 -27.48 -8.37 14.60
CA GLY A 301 -28.54 -8.61 15.57
C GLY A 301 -29.31 -7.36 15.99
N ALA A 302 -30.39 -7.57 16.77
CA ALA A 302 -31.34 -6.52 17.15
C ALA A 302 -30.72 -5.40 18.02
N ASP A 303 -29.62 -5.68 18.71
CA ASP A 303 -28.84 -4.74 19.52
C ASP A 303 -27.59 -4.20 18.79
N ALA A 304 -27.32 -4.68 17.58
CA ALA A 304 -26.14 -4.37 16.79
C ALA A 304 -24.80 -4.80 17.44
N SER A 305 -24.80 -5.69 18.44
CA SER A 305 -23.56 -6.15 19.09
C SER A 305 -22.62 -6.88 18.11
N GLY A 306 -23.14 -7.57 17.10
CA GLY A 306 -22.36 -8.22 16.05
C GLY A 306 -21.77 -7.28 14.99
N THR A 307 -21.89 -5.95 15.14
CA THR A 307 -21.26 -4.98 14.22
C THR A 307 -19.89 -4.49 14.72
N MET A 308 -19.44 -4.93 15.90
CA MET A 308 -18.16 -4.53 16.50
C MET A 308 -16.97 -5.11 15.74
N GLY A 309 -15.78 -4.52 15.90
CA GLY A 309 -14.54 -5.04 15.35
C GLY A 309 -14.43 -4.97 13.82
N GLY A 310 -15.15 -4.05 13.17
CA GLY A 310 -15.20 -3.93 11.72
C GLY A 310 -13.90 -3.43 11.04
N ALA A 311 -13.86 -3.53 9.71
CA ALA A 311 -12.70 -3.25 8.87
C ALA A 311 -12.21 -1.78 8.90
N CYS A 312 -12.94 -0.86 9.52
CA CYS A 312 -12.44 0.50 9.78
C CYS A 312 -11.56 0.59 11.03
N GLY A 313 -11.49 -0.45 11.86
CA GLY A 313 -10.63 -0.51 13.03
C GLY A 313 -11.15 0.24 14.26
N TYR A 314 -12.44 0.60 14.30
CA TYR A 314 -13.02 1.36 15.41
C TYR A 314 -13.29 0.53 16.68
N VAL A 315 -13.13 -0.79 16.60
CA VAL A 315 -13.26 -1.77 17.68
C VAL A 315 -14.67 -1.75 18.28
N ASP A 316 -14.87 -1.10 19.43
CA ASP A 316 -16.16 -0.95 20.08
C ASP A 316 -16.87 0.33 19.61
N LEU A 317 -17.91 0.17 18.80
CA LEU A 317 -18.65 1.28 18.19
C LEU A 317 -19.49 2.08 19.18
N TYR A 318 -19.86 1.51 20.34
CA TYR A 318 -20.59 2.22 21.37
C TYR A 318 -19.68 3.20 22.10
N SER A 319 -18.52 2.74 22.58
CA SER A 319 -17.55 3.59 23.27
C SER A 319 -16.96 4.67 22.36
N GLN A 320 -16.84 4.38 21.06
CA GLN A 320 -16.40 5.35 20.05
C GLN A 320 -17.49 6.34 19.64
N GLY A 321 -18.74 6.14 20.06
CA GLY A 321 -19.86 7.05 19.81
C GLY A 321 -20.52 6.88 18.43
N TYR A 322 -20.31 5.75 17.78
CA TYR A 322 -21.00 5.38 16.51
C TYR A 322 -22.32 4.66 16.80
N GLY A 323 -22.38 3.85 17.86
CA GLY A 323 -23.57 3.13 18.32
C GLY A 323 -24.21 2.24 17.24
N THR A 324 -25.54 2.19 17.23
CA THR A 324 -26.30 1.34 16.30
C THR A 324 -26.53 1.94 14.91
N ARG A 325 -26.07 3.18 14.65
CA ARG A 325 -26.23 3.84 13.33
C ARG A 325 -24.98 3.69 12.49
N ASN A 326 -24.66 2.46 12.17
CA ASN A 326 -23.48 2.11 11.40
C ASN A 326 -23.84 1.17 10.25
N ALA A 327 -22.92 1.05 9.29
CA ALA A 327 -23.05 0.12 8.17
C ALA A 327 -21.67 -0.37 7.68
N ALA A 328 -21.65 -1.60 7.22
CA ALA A 328 -20.60 -2.12 6.34
C ALA A 328 -20.91 -1.71 4.89
N LEU A 329 -19.89 -1.32 4.16
CA LEU A 329 -19.98 -0.88 2.77
C LEU A 329 -19.50 -1.96 1.82
N SER A 330 -20.20 -2.15 0.69
CA SER A 330 -19.71 -2.98 -0.41
C SER A 330 -18.38 -2.47 -0.99
N THR A 331 -17.67 -3.29 -1.73
CA THR A 331 -16.40 -2.94 -2.40
C THR A 331 -16.51 -1.62 -3.17
N ALA A 332 -17.61 -1.42 -3.90
CA ALA A 332 -17.87 -0.21 -4.68
C ALA A 332 -17.97 1.09 -3.85
N LEU A 333 -18.27 0.99 -2.54
CA LEU A 333 -18.43 2.13 -1.64
C LEU A 333 -17.30 2.23 -0.60
N PHE A 334 -16.63 1.14 -0.27
CA PHE A 334 -15.63 1.08 0.80
C PHE A 334 -14.31 1.78 0.43
N ASN A 335 -13.93 1.68 -0.85
CA ASN A 335 -12.79 2.37 -1.43
C ASN A 335 -11.50 2.13 -0.61
N ASP A 336 -11.15 0.85 -0.38
CA ASP A 336 -9.97 0.39 0.38
C ASP A 336 -9.79 1.09 1.75
N GLY A 337 -10.90 1.36 2.43
CA GLY A 337 -10.93 2.03 3.73
C GLY A 337 -10.97 3.55 3.67
N ALA A 338 -10.84 4.17 2.49
CA ALA A 338 -10.92 5.63 2.38
C ALA A 338 -12.29 6.20 2.76
N SER A 339 -13.34 5.38 2.72
CA SER A 339 -14.69 5.75 3.13
C SER A 339 -14.96 5.53 4.62
N CYS A 340 -14.02 4.99 5.39
CA CYS A 340 -14.20 4.78 6.84
C CYS A 340 -14.49 6.09 7.55
N GLY A 341 -15.59 6.09 8.31
CA GLY A 341 -16.08 7.26 9.06
C GLY A 341 -17.05 8.15 8.29
N GLN A 342 -17.19 8.01 6.95
CA GLN A 342 -18.16 8.80 6.17
C GLN A 342 -19.60 8.53 6.59
N CYS A 343 -20.44 9.56 6.48
CA CYS A 343 -21.85 9.48 6.82
C CYS A 343 -22.73 9.48 5.57
N TYR A 344 -23.72 8.58 5.58
CA TYR A 344 -24.67 8.40 4.49
C TYR A 344 -26.09 8.51 5.00
N LYS A 345 -26.87 9.39 4.38
CA LYS A 345 -28.32 9.45 4.56
C LYS A 345 -28.97 8.47 3.61
N ILE A 346 -29.76 7.55 4.11
CA ILE A 346 -30.35 6.44 3.37
C ILE A 346 -31.88 6.47 3.54
N ALA A 347 -32.59 6.27 2.44
CA ALA A 347 -34.03 6.11 2.38
C ALA A 347 -34.39 4.85 1.60
N CYS A 348 -35.41 4.11 2.01
CA CYS A 348 -35.92 3.01 1.22
C CYS A 348 -36.60 3.53 -0.05
N ASP A 349 -36.30 2.93 -1.23
CA ASP A 349 -36.88 3.30 -2.51
C ASP A 349 -38.32 2.78 -2.64
N ARG A 350 -39.27 3.57 -2.18
CA ARG A 350 -40.71 3.22 -2.21
C ARG A 350 -41.28 3.07 -3.62
N LYS A 351 -40.65 3.65 -4.63
CA LYS A 351 -41.10 3.46 -6.01
C LYS A 351 -40.85 2.03 -6.46
N ARG A 352 -39.78 1.41 -5.98
CA ARG A 352 -39.39 0.03 -6.34
C ARG A 352 -39.96 -1.03 -5.40
N ALA A 353 -40.15 -0.70 -4.10
CA ALA A 353 -40.58 -1.67 -3.08
C ALA A 353 -41.55 -1.02 -2.08
N PRO A 354 -42.75 -0.55 -2.49
CA PRO A 354 -43.67 0.17 -1.61
C PRO A 354 -44.11 -0.63 -0.39
N GLN A 355 -44.23 -1.96 -0.53
CA GLN A 355 -44.67 -2.88 0.53
C GLN A 355 -43.62 -3.14 1.60
N TRP A 356 -42.33 -2.88 1.32
CA TRP A 356 -41.21 -3.16 2.20
C TRP A 356 -40.60 -1.90 2.84
N CYS A 357 -40.96 -0.72 2.33
CA CYS A 357 -40.40 0.55 2.74
C CYS A 357 -41.31 1.28 3.75
N LYS A 358 -40.75 1.73 4.86
CA LYS A 358 -41.44 2.64 5.78
C LYS A 358 -41.55 4.04 5.15
N PRO A 359 -42.76 4.65 5.15
CA PRO A 359 -42.99 5.92 4.46
C PRO A 359 -42.35 7.11 5.15
N GLY A 360 -41.72 8.01 4.38
CA GLY A 360 -41.21 9.30 4.85
C GLY A 360 -40.03 9.26 5.80
N VAL A 361 -39.40 8.08 6.00
CA VAL A 361 -38.31 7.90 6.97
C VAL A 361 -36.98 7.79 6.25
N THR A 362 -35.98 8.47 6.81
CA THR A 362 -34.57 8.32 6.43
C THR A 362 -33.74 7.98 7.67
N VAL A 363 -32.60 7.36 7.47
CA VAL A 363 -31.61 7.10 8.52
C VAL A 363 -30.24 7.57 8.06
N THR A 364 -29.47 8.18 8.96
CA THR A 364 -28.06 8.46 8.69
C THR A 364 -27.21 7.43 9.41
N VAL A 365 -26.32 6.78 8.67
CA VAL A 365 -25.36 5.79 9.18
C VAL A 365 -23.93 6.24 8.94
N THR A 366 -23.01 5.78 9.79
CA THR A 366 -21.57 5.95 9.59
C THR A 366 -20.98 4.66 9.02
N ALA A 367 -20.10 4.77 8.05
CA ALA A 367 -19.31 3.65 7.50
C ALA A 367 -18.29 3.18 8.56
N THR A 368 -18.46 1.97 9.06
CA THR A 368 -17.60 1.41 10.13
C THR A 368 -16.98 0.07 9.75
N ASN A 369 -17.47 -0.54 8.68
CA ASN A 369 -17.06 -1.89 8.30
C ASN A 369 -17.07 -2.07 6.77
N PHE A 370 -16.46 -3.15 6.33
CA PHE A 370 -16.48 -3.64 4.96
C PHE A 370 -17.42 -4.84 4.83
N CYS A 371 -18.30 -4.81 3.84
CA CYS A 371 -19.07 -5.96 3.38
C CYS A 371 -18.30 -6.59 2.21
N PRO A 372 -17.61 -7.72 2.43
CA PRO A 372 -16.81 -8.34 1.39
C PRO A 372 -17.70 -8.93 0.28
N PRO A 373 -17.19 -9.01 -0.96
CA PRO A 373 -17.90 -9.68 -2.04
C PRO A 373 -17.99 -11.19 -1.76
N ASN A 374 -19.09 -11.80 -2.15
CA ASN A 374 -19.26 -13.24 -2.16
C ASN A 374 -19.36 -13.74 -3.61
N TRP A 375 -18.23 -14.05 -4.21
CA TRP A 375 -18.14 -14.46 -5.61
C TRP A 375 -18.77 -15.82 -5.91
N ASN A 376 -19.07 -16.62 -4.88
CA ASN A 376 -19.74 -17.91 -5.02
C ASN A 376 -21.24 -17.76 -5.32
N LEU A 377 -21.77 -16.56 -5.10
CA LEU A 377 -23.20 -16.30 -5.27
C LEU A 377 -23.41 -15.13 -6.25
N PRO A 378 -24.46 -15.21 -7.07
CA PRO A 378 -24.85 -14.09 -7.91
C PRO A 378 -25.16 -12.84 -7.09
N SER A 379 -24.89 -11.66 -7.64
CA SER A 379 -25.15 -10.38 -6.96
C SER A 379 -26.61 -10.18 -6.54
N ASP A 380 -27.57 -10.85 -7.22
CA ASP A 380 -28.99 -10.79 -6.90
C ASP A 380 -29.49 -11.93 -6.00
N ASN A 381 -28.60 -12.84 -5.62
CA ASN A 381 -28.95 -13.98 -4.78
C ASN A 381 -27.79 -14.32 -3.82
N GLY A 382 -27.59 -13.51 -2.78
CA GLY A 382 -26.60 -13.73 -1.73
C GLY A 382 -25.26 -13.01 -1.95
N GLY A 383 -24.87 -12.66 -3.17
CA GLY A 383 -23.68 -11.86 -3.48
C GLY A 383 -23.93 -10.34 -3.39
N TRP A 384 -24.66 -9.90 -2.36
CA TRP A 384 -25.18 -8.53 -2.27
C TRP A 384 -24.10 -7.45 -2.36
N CYS A 385 -22.89 -7.72 -1.85
CA CYS A 385 -21.76 -6.79 -1.82
C CYS A 385 -20.79 -6.96 -2.99
N ASN A 386 -21.12 -7.80 -3.99
CA ASN A 386 -20.29 -7.97 -5.18
C ASN A 386 -20.24 -6.69 -6.01
N PRO A 387 -19.02 -6.23 -6.43
CA PRO A 387 -18.93 -5.09 -7.33
C PRO A 387 -19.55 -5.41 -8.72
N PRO A 388 -19.99 -4.40 -9.47
CA PRO A 388 -19.88 -2.97 -9.16
C PRO A 388 -21.06 -2.41 -8.34
N ARG A 389 -21.81 -3.24 -7.64
CA ARG A 389 -23.05 -2.86 -6.95
C ARG A 389 -22.77 -2.02 -5.69
N PRO A 390 -23.31 -0.79 -5.58
CA PRO A 390 -23.38 -0.08 -4.31
C PRO A 390 -24.34 -0.81 -3.35
N HIS A 391 -23.85 -1.18 -2.18
CA HIS A 391 -24.62 -1.90 -1.18
C HIS A 391 -24.21 -1.48 0.23
N PHE A 392 -25.21 -1.37 1.13
CA PHE A 392 -25.05 -1.11 2.55
C PHE A 392 -25.52 -2.33 3.34
N ASP A 393 -24.62 -3.00 4.05
CA ASP A 393 -25.02 -3.97 5.05
C ASP A 393 -25.06 -3.25 6.40
N MET A 394 -26.28 -2.91 6.82
CA MET A 394 -26.53 -1.97 7.91
C MET A 394 -26.66 -2.69 9.25
N ALA A 395 -26.31 -2.02 10.34
CA ALA A 395 -26.73 -2.51 11.65
C ALA A 395 -28.27 -2.68 11.67
N GLN A 396 -28.77 -3.82 12.13
CA GLN A 396 -30.20 -4.15 12.10
C GLN A 396 -31.10 -3.02 12.65
N PRO A 397 -30.82 -2.39 13.81
CA PRO A 397 -31.66 -1.30 14.32
C PRO A 397 -31.71 -0.06 13.41
N ALA A 398 -30.63 0.21 12.64
CA ALA A 398 -30.62 1.29 11.66
C ALA A 398 -31.46 0.93 10.43
N TRP A 399 -31.30 -0.29 9.93
CA TRP A 399 -32.04 -0.79 8.77
C TRP A 399 -33.55 -0.83 9.04
N GLU A 400 -33.98 -1.31 10.20
CA GLU A 400 -35.40 -1.36 10.59
C GLU A 400 -36.07 0.02 10.71
N LYS A 401 -35.29 1.12 10.76
CA LYS A 401 -35.87 2.47 10.67
C LYS A 401 -36.55 2.69 9.31
N ILE A 402 -35.99 2.16 8.23
CA ILE A 402 -36.42 2.43 6.84
C ILE A 402 -37.11 1.25 6.17
N GLY A 403 -36.89 0.02 6.64
CA GLY A 403 -37.39 -1.22 6.06
C GLY A 403 -38.26 -2.04 7.03
N ILE A 404 -39.04 -2.97 6.45
CA ILE A 404 -39.80 -3.99 7.20
C ILE A 404 -38.95 -5.24 7.26
N TYR A 405 -38.60 -5.72 8.46
CA TYR A 405 -37.66 -6.81 8.75
C TYR A 405 -37.76 -8.03 7.79
N ARG A 406 -38.96 -8.47 7.49
CA ARG A 406 -39.22 -9.65 6.63
C ARG A 406 -38.71 -9.50 5.19
N ALA A 407 -38.38 -8.29 4.74
CA ALA A 407 -37.86 -8.06 3.39
C ALA A 407 -36.45 -8.61 3.21
N GLY A 408 -35.64 -8.67 4.28
CA GLY A 408 -34.23 -9.08 4.24
C GLY A 408 -33.33 -8.11 3.48
N ILE A 409 -33.68 -7.82 2.21
CA ILE A 409 -33.01 -6.84 1.35
C ILE A 409 -34.03 -5.86 0.77
N ILE A 410 -33.67 -4.58 0.70
CA ILE A 410 -34.50 -3.52 0.10
C ILE A 410 -33.67 -2.66 -0.86
N PRO A 411 -34.31 -2.15 -1.95
CA PRO A 411 -33.72 -1.08 -2.74
C PRO A 411 -33.72 0.21 -1.94
N VAL A 412 -32.61 0.94 -1.98
CA VAL A 412 -32.46 2.21 -1.25
C VAL A 412 -31.94 3.31 -2.17
N MET A 413 -32.26 4.54 -1.76
CA MET A 413 -31.62 5.75 -2.26
C MET A 413 -30.70 6.26 -1.16
N TYR A 414 -29.49 6.72 -1.52
CA TYR A 414 -28.53 7.26 -0.57
C TYR A 414 -27.84 8.51 -1.10
N GLN A 415 -27.34 9.30 -0.17
CA GLN A 415 -26.44 10.43 -0.46
C GLN A 415 -25.40 10.54 0.67
N ARG A 416 -24.18 10.95 0.34
CA ARG A 416 -23.19 11.33 1.32
C ARG A 416 -23.66 12.63 2.01
N VAL A 417 -23.54 12.68 3.32
CA VAL A 417 -23.92 13.86 4.13
C VAL A 417 -22.83 14.17 5.15
N PRO A 418 -22.69 15.43 5.57
CA PRO A 418 -21.77 15.78 6.64
C PRO A 418 -22.04 14.97 7.91
N CYS A 419 -20.98 14.46 8.53
CA CYS A 419 -21.06 13.77 9.81
C CYS A 419 -21.20 14.77 10.95
N VAL A 420 -22.18 14.57 11.80
CA VAL A 420 -22.37 15.36 13.02
C VAL A 420 -21.74 14.61 14.19
N LYS A 421 -20.68 15.17 14.79
CA LYS A 421 -19.98 14.60 15.93
C LYS A 421 -19.87 15.60 17.07
N LYS A 422 -19.92 15.11 18.31
CA LYS A 422 -19.73 15.93 19.51
C LYS A 422 -18.27 15.87 19.96
N GLY A 423 -17.69 17.01 20.33
CA GLY A 423 -16.28 17.13 20.74
C GLY A 423 -15.33 17.10 19.55
N GLY A 424 -14.03 17.05 19.82
CA GLY A 424 -12.98 17.05 18.80
C GLY A 424 -12.59 15.65 18.33
N LEU A 425 -11.65 15.59 17.38
CA LEU A 425 -11.05 14.35 16.91
C LEU A 425 -10.36 13.63 18.08
N ARG A 426 -10.32 12.31 17.98
CA ARG A 426 -9.60 11.44 18.94
C ARG A 426 -8.52 10.67 18.21
N PHE A 427 -7.37 10.54 18.86
CA PHE A 427 -6.19 9.86 18.36
C PHE A 427 -5.84 8.71 19.31
N THR A 428 -5.97 7.47 18.85
CA THR A 428 -5.52 6.29 19.61
C THR A 428 -4.17 5.87 19.07
N ILE A 429 -3.15 5.84 19.93
CA ILE A 429 -1.77 5.53 19.54
C ILE A 429 -1.51 4.05 19.80
N ASN A 430 -1.45 3.26 18.74
CA ASN A 430 -1.14 1.83 18.77
C ASN A 430 0.21 1.56 18.11
N GLY A 431 0.62 0.29 18.03
CA GLY A 431 1.85 -0.14 17.39
C GLY A 431 2.98 -0.41 18.38
N HIS A 432 4.19 -0.09 18.00
CA HIS A 432 5.40 -0.20 18.79
C HIS A 432 6.46 0.79 18.25
N ASP A 433 7.62 0.91 18.90
CA ASP A 433 8.60 2.00 18.77
C ASP A 433 8.77 2.63 17.37
N TYR A 434 9.21 1.90 16.37
CA TYR A 434 9.41 2.40 15.00
C TYR A 434 8.21 2.16 14.08
N PHE A 435 7.06 1.81 14.65
CA PHE A 435 5.82 1.58 13.90
C PHE A 435 4.63 2.09 14.71
N GLN A 436 4.43 3.41 14.74
CA GLN A 436 3.24 3.98 15.34
C GLN A 436 2.06 3.78 14.40
N LEU A 437 0.99 3.22 14.94
CA LEU A 437 -0.28 3.05 14.26
C LEU A 437 -1.33 3.92 14.94
N VAL A 438 -1.77 4.97 14.27
CA VAL A 438 -2.68 5.97 14.83
C VAL A 438 -4.08 5.77 14.26
N LEU A 439 -5.03 5.41 15.12
CA LEU A 439 -6.44 5.38 14.77
C LEU A 439 -7.05 6.75 15.01
N VAL A 440 -7.66 7.33 13.97
CA VAL A 440 -8.38 8.61 14.06
C VAL A 440 -9.88 8.36 14.10
N THR A 441 -10.56 8.84 15.16
CA THR A 441 -11.99 8.67 15.37
C THR A 441 -12.70 9.98 15.64
N ASN A 442 -14.04 9.95 15.65
CA ASN A 442 -14.89 11.11 15.91
C ASN A 442 -14.71 12.27 14.92
N VAL A 443 -14.51 11.96 13.64
CA VAL A 443 -14.33 12.95 12.57
C VAL A 443 -15.69 13.47 12.11
N ALA A 444 -15.92 14.78 12.20
CA ALA A 444 -17.12 15.44 11.67
C ALA A 444 -16.96 15.89 10.21
N ALA A 445 -17.94 16.57 9.66
CA ALA A 445 -18.00 17.01 8.25
C ALA A 445 -17.77 15.85 7.29
N ALA A 446 -16.64 15.79 6.59
CA ALA A 446 -16.30 14.71 5.68
C ALA A 446 -16.42 13.31 6.30
N GLY A 447 -16.18 13.16 7.60
CA GLY A 447 -16.20 11.90 8.33
C GLY A 447 -14.95 11.04 8.10
N SER A 448 -14.23 11.24 7.02
CA SER A 448 -13.03 10.48 6.62
C SER A 448 -11.82 11.38 6.37
N ILE A 449 -10.63 10.78 6.47
CA ILE A 449 -9.34 11.47 6.35
C ILE A 449 -8.71 11.16 4.98
N LYS A 450 -8.21 12.20 4.31
CA LYS A 450 -7.50 12.12 3.03
C LYS A 450 -5.99 11.92 3.23
N SER A 451 -5.40 12.71 4.12
CA SER A 451 -3.98 12.64 4.46
C SER A 451 -3.72 13.03 5.91
N MET A 452 -2.61 12.55 6.44
CA MET A 452 -2.20 12.82 7.82
C MET A 452 -0.68 12.94 7.89
N GLU A 453 -0.21 13.84 8.76
CA GLU A 453 1.20 14.01 9.08
C GLU A 453 1.35 14.06 10.60
N VAL A 454 2.50 13.63 11.09
CA VAL A 454 2.86 13.66 12.51
C VAL A 454 4.13 14.48 12.71
N MET A 455 4.21 15.18 13.83
CA MET A 455 5.40 15.87 14.29
C MET A 455 5.62 15.53 15.78
N GLY A 456 6.82 15.04 16.10
CA GLY A 456 7.25 14.85 17.48
C GLY A 456 7.76 16.15 18.11
N SER A 457 7.78 16.24 19.44
CA SER A 457 8.25 17.44 20.16
C SER A 457 9.73 17.76 19.96
N ASN A 458 10.53 16.79 19.49
CA ASN A 458 11.97 16.93 19.28
C ASN A 458 12.33 17.40 17.85
N THR A 459 11.35 17.67 17.00
CA THR A 459 11.55 18.15 15.63
C THR A 459 10.52 19.23 15.29
N ALA A 460 10.85 20.10 14.36
CA ALA A 460 9.91 21.04 13.75
C ALA A 460 9.32 20.53 12.42
N ASP A 461 9.74 19.34 11.97
CA ASP A 461 9.37 18.80 10.67
C ASP A 461 8.11 17.94 10.74
N TRP A 462 7.21 18.19 9.81
CA TRP A 462 6.04 17.35 9.58
C TRP A 462 6.41 16.13 8.75
N MET A 463 6.19 14.94 9.30
CA MET A 463 6.44 13.65 8.67
C MET A 463 5.13 13.08 8.13
N PRO A 464 5.03 12.76 6.83
CA PRO A 464 3.83 12.17 6.27
C PRO A 464 3.55 10.79 6.90
N MET A 465 2.29 10.51 7.17
CA MET A 465 1.80 9.19 7.57
C MET A 465 1.11 8.52 6.39
N ALA A 466 1.31 7.21 6.25
CA ALA A 466 0.61 6.44 5.24
C ALA A 466 -0.64 5.77 5.84
N ARG A 467 -1.73 5.70 5.06
CA ARG A 467 -2.91 4.91 5.45
C ARG A 467 -2.50 3.44 5.51
N ASN A 468 -2.71 2.81 6.65
CA ASN A 468 -2.41 1.39 6.82
C ASN A 468 -3.62 0.53 6.41
N TRP A 469 -4.70 0.60 7.17
CA TRP A 469 -5.97 -0.04 6.85
C TRP A 469 -7.12 0.71 7.55
N GLY A 470 -8.29 0.72 6.94
CA GLY A 470 -9.45 1.40 7.50
C GLY A 470 -9.16 2.87 7.84
N ALA A 471 -9.39 3.25 9.09
CA ALA A 471 -9.08 4.58 9.63
C ALA A 471 -7.72 4.67 10.35
N GLN A 472 -6.86 3.69 10.17
CA GLN A 472 -5.54 3.59 10.77
C GLN A 472 -4.47 4.20 9.88
N TRP A 473 -3.58 4.99 10.49
CA TRP A 473 -2.45 5.64 9.83
C TRP A 473 -1.16 5.25 10.52
N HIS A 474 -0.10 4.97 9.77
CA HIS A 474 1.18 4.60 10.37
C HIS A 474 2.30 5.60 10.04
N SER A 475 3.23 5.70 10.98
CA SER A 475 4.53 6.35 10.82
C SER A 475 5.63 5.38 11.19
N LEU A 476 6.75 5.42 10.47
CA LEU A 476 7.96 4.63 10.78
C LEU A 476 9.00 5.43 11.57
N ALA A 477 8.67 6.64 12.02
CA ALA A 477 9.54 7.46 12.85
C ALA A 477 9.56 6.97 14.30
N TYR A 478 10.69 7.13 14.98
CA TYR A 478 10.79 6.90 16.42
C TYR A 478 10.21 8.11 17.16
N LEU A 479 9.03 7.96 17.72
CA LEU A 479 8.28 9.03 18.39
C LEU A 479 7.96 8.70 19.85
N THR A 480 8.44 7.56 20.35
CA THR A 480 8.20 7.09 21.72
C THR A 480 8.74 8.09 22.73
N GLY A 481 7.90 8.47 23.70
CA GLY A 481 8.24 9.42 24.75
C GLY A 481 8.11 10.90 24.37
N GLN A 482 7.95 11.23 23.10
CA GLN A 482 7.77 12.60 22.62
C GLN A 482 6.31 13.06 22.72
N GLY A 483 6.05 14.35 22.88
CA GLY A 483 4.74 14.92 22.61
C GLY A 483 4.44 14.86 21.10
N LEU A 484 3.20 14.54 20.69
CA LEU A 484 2.85 14.42 19.28
C LEU A 484 1.84 15.47 18.85
N SER A 485 2.12 16.04 17.70
CA SER A 485 1.22 16.93 16.96
C SER A 485 0.80 16.25 15.66
N PHE A 486 -0.44 16.48 15.21
CA PHE A 486 -0.93 15.94 13.95
C PHE A 486 -1.45 17.05 13.05
N ARG A 487 -1.14 16.97 11.75
CA ARG A 487 -1.79 17.76 10.70
C ARG A 487 -2.66 16.80 9.91
N VAL A 488 -3.96 17.03 9.91
CA VAL A 488 -4.96 16.11 9.35
C VAL A 488 -5.78 16.82 8.30
N THR A 489 -5.82 16.27 7.09
CA THR A 489 -6.67 16.76 5.98
C THR A 489 -7.79 15.76 5.75
N ASN A 490 -9.03 16.23 5.79
CA ASN A 490 -10.20 15.40 5.52
C ASN A 490 -10.44 15.24 4.00
N THR A 491 -11.40 14.42 3.61
CA THR A 491 -11.72 14.17 2.19
C THR A 491 -12.45 15.32 1.49
N ASP A 492 -12.82 16.38 2.20
CA ASP A 492 -13.35 17.63 1.65
C ASP A 492 -12.26 18.74 1.64
N ASP A 493 -10.97 18.34 1.69
CA ASP A 493 -9.77 19.17 1.62
C ASP A 493 -9.60 20.21 2.75
N GLN A 494 -10.35 20.08 3.85
CA GLN A 494 -10.13 20.90 5.05
C GLN A 494 -8.95 20.33 5.86
N THR A 495 -8.03 21.18 6.27
CA THR A 495 -6.86 20.80 7.08
C THR A 495 -6.92 21.43 8.47
N LEU A 496 -6.69 20.61 9.49
CA LEU A 496 -6.56 21.04 10.88
C LEU A 496 -5.20 20.61 11.45
N VAL A 497 -4.65 21.46 12.32
CA VAL A 497 -3.41 21.17 13.05
C VAL A 497 -3.74 20.99 14.54
N PHE A 498 -3.35 19.85 15.08
CA PHE A 498 -3.54 19.41 16.46
C PHE A 498 -2.21 19.46 17.19
N THR A 499 -1.84 20.63 17.72
CA THR A 499 -0.55 20.84 18.37
C THR A 499 -0.52 20.16 19.74
N ASN A 500 0.51 19.33 19.98
CA ASN A 500 0.77 18.62 21.25
C ASN A 500 -0.48 17.92 21.81
N VAL A 501 -1.33 17.37 20.94
CA VAL A 501 -2.55 16.68 21.35
C VAL A 501 -2.25 15.39 22.11
N VAL A 502 -1.09 14.79 21.89
CA VAL A 502 -0.57 13.67 22.66
C VAL A 502 0.59 14.19 23.53
N PRO A 503 0.45 14.20 24.86
CA PRO A 503 1.49 14.71 25.76
C PRO A 503 2.69 13.74 25.83
N PRO A 504 3.91 14.20 26.19
CA PRO A 504 5.04 13.30 26.45
C PRO A 504 4.69 12.24 27.51
N GLY A 505 5.33 11.07 27.41
CA GLY A 505 5.09 9.96 28.34
C GLY A 505 3.85 9.12 28.05
N TRP A 506 3.21 9.31 26.90
CA TRP A 506 2.13 8.45 26.42
C TRP A 506 2.59 6.98 26.28
N LYS A 507 1.62 6.07 26.32
CA LYS A 507 1.85 4.62 26.09
C LYS A 507 0.98 4.14 24.94
N PHE A 508 1.45 3.11 24.24
CA PHE A 508 0.65 2.43 23.23
C PHE A 508 -0.68 1.93 23.81
N GLY A 509 -1.75 2.03 23.03
CA GLY A 509 -3.12 1.73 23.44
C GLY A 509 -3.90 2.92 24.01
N GLN A 510 -3.26 4.05 24.29
CA GLN A 510 -3.95 5.24 24.85
C GLN A 510 -4.64 6.06 23.76
N THR A 511 -5.77 6.67 24.14
CA THR A 511 -6.56 7.57 23.30
C THR A 511 -6.53 8.99 23.85
N PHE A 512 -6.26 9.96 23.00
CA PHE A 512 -6.19 11.39 23.31
C PHE A 512 -7.26 12.14 22.51
N ALA A 513 -8.07 12.92 23.21
CA ALA A 513 -9.14 13.72 22.61
C ALA A 513 -8.68 15.17 22.40
N SER A 514 -8.92 15.70 21.23
CA SER A 514 -8.70 17.11 20.91
C SER A 514 -9.94 17.96 21.24
N LYS A 515 -9.80 19.29 21.16
CA LYS A 515 -10.92 20.24 21.19
C LYS A 515 -11.33 20.71 19.79
N LEU A 516 -10.52 20.38 18.75
CA LEU A 516 -10.75 20.83 17.38
C LEU A 516 -11.57 19.81 16.60
N GLN A 517 -12.42 20.34 15.70
CA GLN A 517 -13.29 19.54 14.85
C GLN A 517 -13.44 20.18 13.47
N PHE A 518 -13.59 19.37 12.43
CA PHE A 518 -13.97 19.81 11.08
C PHE A 518 -15.41 20.37 11.07
N LYS A 519 -15.62 21.37 10.22
CA LYS A 519 -16.91 22.08 10.09
C LYS A 519 -17.53 21.88 8.72
#